data_c0b231d27080ec7a1c9a4d8d8a273d35
#
_entry.id   c0b231d27080ec7a1c9a4d8d8a273d35
#
_cell.length_a   1.000
_cell.length_b   1.000
_cell.length_c   1.000
_cell.angle_alpha   90.00
_cell.angle_beta   90.00
_cell.angle_gamma   90.00
#
_symmetry.space_group_name_H-M   'P 1'
#
loop_
_entity.id
_entity.type
_entity.pdbx_description
1 polymer ?
#
loop_
_entity_poly.entity_id
_entity_poly.type
_entity_poly.pdbx_seq_one_letter_code
_entity_poly.pdbx_strand_id
1 'polypeptide(L)'
;VARISPLMVLPPLIFAAFGVMAYMGLGREGADELESKFEGKPAPAMTETALPGYDPITRAELAAGEVTIVNFWASWCPPCRAEHPRLLEMRDEGLRVLGVNFKDKEGQARRYLADDGNPFLAVAFDPAGRTAIDWGVTGPPETFILDGDGTVLFKFVGPLVGSDYEQRFVPRLEAALAAEAADGE
;
A
#
# COMPACT_ATOMS: atom_id res chain seq x y z
N VAL A 1 32.01 -10.36 -55.26
CA VAL A 1 31.86 -9.83 -53.92
C VAL A 1 30.47 -9.22 -53.85
N ALA A 2 29.52 -9.86 -53.15
CA ALA A 2 28.17 -9.36 -52.99
C ALA A 2 28.20 -8.05 -52.16
N ARG A 3 27.79 -6.95 -52.77
CA ARG A 3 27.61 -5.66 -52.11
C ARG A 3 26.32 -5.74 -51.25
N ILE A 4 26.46 -5.89 -49.96
CA ILE A 4 25.33 -5.81 -49.01
C ILE A 4 24.80 -4.39 -49.05
N SER A 5 23.56 -4.22 -49.52
CA SER A 5 22.89 -2.92 -49.54
C SER A 5 22.75 -2.39 -48.09
N PRO A 6 23.11 -1.11 -47.81
CA PRO A 6 22.94 -0.54 -46.44
C PRO A 6 21.49 -0.61 -45.97
N LEU A 7 20.53 -0.70 -46.88
CA LEU A 7 19.11 -0.88 -46.53
C LEU A 7 18.80 -2.25 -45.90
N MET A 8 19.62 -3.28 -46.15
CA MET A 8 19.48 -4.61 -45.54
C MET A 8 19.98 -4.67 -44.11
N VAL A 9 20.88 -3.76 -43.70
CA VAL A 9 21.46 -3.70 -42.35
C VAL A 9 20.59 -2.86 -41.43
N LEU A 10 19.77 -1.97 -41.99
CA LEU A 10 18.92 -1.05 -41.19
C LEU A 10 17.89 -1.77 -40.28
N PRO A 11 17.12 -2.77 -40.77
CA PRO A 11 16.14 -3.47 -39.92
C PRO A 11 16.76 -4.17 -38.71
N PRO A 12 17.84 -4.97 -38.85
CA PRO A 12 18.47 -5.61 -37.68
C PRO A 12 19.10 -4.61 -36.69
N LEU A 13 19.61 -3.47 -37.17
CA LEU A 13 20.10 -2.41 -36.28
C LEU A 13 18.98 -1.75 -35.46
N ILE A 14 17.82 -1.48 -36.10
CA ILE A 14 16.64 -0.96 -35.40
C ILE A 14 16.17 -1.96 -34.33
N PHE A 15 16.14 -3.26 -34.68
CA PHE A 15 15.73 -4.31 -33.76
C PHE A 15 16.70 -4.46 -32.57
N ALA A 16 18.01 -4.39 -32.83
CA ALA A 16 19.03 -4.40 -31.78
C ALA A 16 18.92 -3.17 -30.88
N ALA A 17 18.73 -1.97 -31.44
CA ALA A 17 18.54 -0.74 -30.68
C ALA A 17 17.28 -0.80 -29.81
N PHE A 18 16.18 -1.34 -30.33
CA PHE A 18 14.95 -1.55 -29.55
C PHE A 18 15.15 -2.58 -28.44
N GLY A 19 15.86 -3.68 -28.70
CA GLY A 19 16.21 -4.68 -27.69
C GLY A 19 17.05 -4.11 -26.55
N VAL A 20 18.06 -3.28 -26.86
CA VAL A 20 18.88 -2.60 -25.87
C VAL A 20 18.05 -1.60 -25.06
N MET A 21 17.18 -0.83 -25.72
CA MET A 21 16.29 0.12 -25.05
C MET A 21 15.31 -0.59 -24.12
N ALA A 22 14.72 -1.70 -24.55
CA ALA A 22 13.83 -2.54 -23.75
C ALA A 22 14.57 -3.15 -22.54
N TYR A 23 15.77 -3.70 -22.76
CA TYR A 23 16.59 -4.23 -21.68
C TYR A 23 16.98 -3.19 -20.62
N MET A 24 17.36 -1.99 -21.06
CA MET A 24 17.66 -0.86 -20.16
C MET A 24 16.40 -0.32 -19.47
N GLY A 25 15.23 -0.42 -20.13
CA GLY A 25 13.94 -0.05 -19.55
C GLY A 25 13.44 -1.02 -18.48
N LEU A 26 13.62 -2.32 -18.70
CA LEU A 26 13.24 -3.38 -17.76
C LEU A 26 14.13 -3.43 -16.49
N GLY A 27 15.36 -2.88 -16.57
CA GLY A 27 16.28 -2.81 -15.43
C GLY A 27 16.15 -1.53 -14.59
N ARG A 28 15.14 -0.69 -14.82
CA ARG A 28 14.89 0.46 -13.96
C ARG A 28 14.19 -0.01 -12.69
N GLU A 29 14.97 -0.15 -11.62
CA GLU A 29 14.43 -0.24 -10.27
C GLU A 29 13.57 0.99 -10.00
N GLY A 30 12.32 0.82 -9.59
CA GLY A 30 11.36 1.91 -9.33
C GLY A 30 10.37 2.23 -10.45
N ALA A 31 10.39 1.52 -11.59
CA ALA A 31 9.39 1.71 -12.67
C ALA A 31 7.96 1.33 -12.21
N ASP A 32 7.84 0.50 -11.19
CA ASP A 32 6.56 0.05 -10.60
C ASP A 32 6.13 0.89 -9.38
N GLU A 33 6.97 1.83 -8.94
CA GLU A 33 6.66 2.72 -7.84
C GLU A 33 5.85 3.90 -8.39
N LEU A 34 4.54 3.72 -8.44
CA LEU A 34 3.61 4.84 -8.59
C LEU A 34 3.70 5.65 -7.29
N GLU A 35 4.60 6.65 -7.28
CA GLU A 35 4.62 7.63 -6.20
C GLU A 35 3.18 8.08 -5.94
N SER A 36 2.71 7.86 -4.72
CA SER A 36 1.39 8.31 -4.37
C SER A 36 1.36 9.83 -4.49
N LYS A 37 0.43 10.36 -5.29
CA LYS A 37 0.20 11.82 -5.38
C LYS A 37 -0.11 12.45 -4.01
N PHE A 38 -0.27 11.64 -2.98
CA PHE A 38 -0.56 12.06 -1.60
C PHE A 38 0.67 12.06 -0.70
N GLU A 39 1.82 11.51 -1.10
CA GLU A 39 3.05 11.60 -0.29
C GLU A 39 3.40 13.06 0.02
N GLY A 40 3.69 13.34 1.27
CA GLY A 40 3.92 14.68 1.80
C GLY A 40 2.65 15.54 1.92
N LYS A 41 1.45 14.95 1.78
CA LYS A 41 0.16 15.67 1.91
C LYS A 41 -0.70 15.03 2.99
N PRO A 42 -1.63 15.79 3.58
CA PRO A 42 -2.61 15.23 4.50
C PRO A 42 -3.39 14.09 3.86
N ALA A 43 -3.58 13.02 4.62
CA ALA A 43 -4.39 11.88 4.20
C ALA A 43 -5.80 12.34 3.77
N PRO A 44 -6.36 11.78 2.68
CA PRO A 44 -7.72 12.07 2.25
C PRO A 44 -8.75 11.75 3.34
N ALA A 45 -9.96 12.27 3.16
CA ALA A 45 -11.05 11.95 4.06
C ALA A 45 -11.36 10.44 4.06
N MET A 46 -11.72 9.94 5.24
CA MET A 46 -12.17 8.56 5.42
C MET A 46 -13.71 8.49 5.40
N THR A 47 -14.28 7.37 4.96
CA THR A 47 -15.71 7.13 5.15
C THR A 47 -16.06 7.10 6.63
N GLU A 48 -17.17 7.73 7.00
CA GLU A 48 -17.68 7.70 8.37
C GLU A 48 -18.37 6.37 8.72
N THR A 49 -18.60 5.51 7.73
CA THR A 49 -19.24 4.22 7.93
C THR A 49 -18.23 3.23 8.48
N ALA A 50 -18.45 2.78 9.71
CA ALA A 50 -17.67 1.69 10.31
C ALA A 50 -18.18 0.32 9.88
N LEU A 51 -17.31 -0.68 9.89
CA LEU A 51 -17.74 -2.07 9.84
C LEU A 51 -18.50 -2.40 11.14
N PRO A 52 -19.74 -2.90 11.09
CA PRO A 52 -20.54 -3.15 12.28
C PRO A 52 -19.84 -4.01 13.34
N GLY A 53 -19.76 -3.49 14.56
CA GLY A 53 -19.03 -4.11 15.67
C GLY A 53 -17.59 -3.64 15.83
N TYR A 54 -17.16 -2.66 15.04
CA TYR A 54 -15.85 -2.02 15.10
C TYR A 54 -16.00 -0.50 15.19
N ASP A 55 -14.98 0.18 15.71
CA ASP A 55 -14.96 1.63 15.77
C ASP A 55 -14.71 2.26 14.39
N PRO A 56 -15.27 3.45 14.10
CA PRO A 56 -15.04 4.18 12.86
C PRO A 56 -13.64 4.78 12.83
N ILE A 57 -13.05 4.90 11.65
CA ILE A 57 -11.82 5.66 11.45
C ILE A 57 -12.19 7.14 11.32
N THR A 58 -11.88 7.91 12.34
CA THR A 58 -12.11 9.36 12.38
C THR A 58 -10.87 10.13 11.90
N ARG A 59 -11.02 11.43 11.69
CA ARG A 59 -9.86 12.31 11.43
C ARG A 59 -8.85 12.27 12.58
N ALA A 60 -9.33 12.16 13.83
CA ALA A 60 -8.49 12.06 15.01
C ALA A 60 -7.68 10.74 15.03
N GLU A 61 -8.25 9.65 14.53
CA GLU A 61 -7.52 8.38 14.40
C GLU A 61 -6.41 8.46 13.34
N LEU A 62 -6.61 9.23 12.27
CA LEU A 62 -5.59 9.43 11.23
C LEU A 62 -4.46 10.39 11.66
N ALA A 63 -4.73 11.27 12.63
CA ALA A 63 -3.78 12.27 13.14
C ALA A 63 -3.70 12.16 14.68
N ALA A 64 -3.31 10.97 15.15
CA ALA A 64 -3.34 10.62 16.57
C ALA A 64 -2.07 11.03 17.35
N GLY A 65 -1.13 11.73 16.72
CA GLY A 65 0.16 12.07 17.30
C GLY A 65 1.19 10.96 17.21
N GLU A 66 0.85 9.85 16.56
CA GLU A 66 1.70 8.66 16.40
C GLU A 66 1.68 8.15 14.98
N VAL A 67 2.77 7.49 14.55
CA VAL A 67 2.82 6.81 13.25
C VAL A 67 1.67 5.84 13.13
N THR A 68 0.91 5.97 12.05
CA THR A 68 -0.30 5.17 11.82
C THR A 68 -0.23 4.44 10.48
N ILE A 69 -0.52 3.14 10.50
CA ILE A 69 -0.59 2.28 9.32
C ILE A 69 -2.06 2.18 8.90
N VAL A 70 -2.36 2.48 7.63
CA VAL A 70 -3.71 2.33 7.07
C VAL A 70 -3.67 1.27 5.96
N ASN A 71 -4.33 0.14 6.19
CA ASN A 71 -4.36 -0.99 5.28
C ASN A 71 -5.73 -1.14 4.61
N PHE A 72 -5.73 -1.17 3.27
CA PHE A 72 -6.92 -1.45 2.47
C PHE A 72 -6.99 -2.96 2.17
N TRP A 73 -8.04 -3.60 2.63
CA TRP A 73 -8.19 -5.05 2.60
C TRP A 73 -9.59 -5.53 2.21
N ALA A 74 -9.73 -6.81 1.88
CA ALA A 74 -11.03 -7.44 1.67
C ALA A 74 -10.99 -8.93 2.05
N SER A 75 -12.10 -9.47 2.53
CA SER A 75 -12.20 -10.89 2.91
C SER A 75 -12.04 -11.86 1.74
N TRP A 76 -12.36 -11.41 0.52
CA TRP A 76 -12.26 -12.16 -0.72
C TRP A 76 -10.86 -12.10 -1.37
N CYS A 77 -9.92 -11.34 -0.81
CA CYS A 77 -8.61 -11.04 -1.38
C CYS A 77 -7.55 -12.05 -0.89
N PRO A 78 -7.06 -12.98 -1.72
CA PRO A 78 -6.04 -13.95 -1.29
C PRO A 78 -4.71 -13.32 -0.84
N PRO A 79 -4.16 -12.27 -1.52
CA PRO A 79 -2.95 -11.61 -1.04
C PRO A 79 -3.13 -10.93 0.33
N CYS A 80 -4.34 -10.41 0.64
CA CYS A 80 -4.64 -9.85 1.96
C CYS A 80 -4.56 -10.91 3.06
N ARG A 81 -4.96 -12.15 2.75
CA ARG A 81 -4.80 -13.29 3.69
C ARG A 81 -3.33 -13.64 3.91
N ALA A 82 -2.49 -13.48 2.89
CA ALA A 82 -1.07 -13.76 3.00
C ALA A 82 -0.35 -12.76 3.92
N GLU A 83 -0.74 -11.48 3.92
CA GLU A 83 -0.15 -10.46 4.78
C GLU A 83 -0.76 -10.40 6.19
N HIS A 84 -1.95 -10.96 6.39
CA HIS A 84 -2.71 -10.84 7.65
C HIS A 84 -1.91 -11.20 8.93
N PRO A 85 -1.08 -12.27 8.94
CA PRO A 85 -0.23 -12.54 10.10
C PRO A 85 0.74 -11.40 10.41
N ARG A 86 1.24 -10.71 9.40
CA ARG A 86 2.15 -9.56 9.58
C ARG A 86 1.43 -8.38 10.23
N LEU A 87 0.19 -8.10 9.81
CA LEU A 87 -0.62 -7.05 10.44
C LEU A 87 -0.93 -7.37 11.92
N LEU A 88 -1.16 -8.65 12.25
CA LEU A 88 -1.31 -9.09 13.62
C LEU A 88 -0.03 -8.87 14.44
N GLU A 89 1.13 -9.21 13.88
CA GLU A 89 2.43 -8.97 14.53
C GLU A 89 2.64 -7.46 14.79
N MET A 90 2.38 -6.59 13.80
CA MET A 90 2.47 -5.14 13.96
C MET A 90 1.60 -4.62 15.10
N ARG A 91 0.35 -5.11 15.20
CA ARG A 91 -0.53 -4.80 16.33
C ARG A 91 0.08 -5.24 17.66
N ASP A 92 0.62 -6.46 17.72
CA ASP A 92 1.19 -7.04 18.95
C ASP A 92 2.49 -6.33 19.37
N GLU A 93 3.19 -5.72 18.40
CA GLU A 93 4.33 -4.82 18.60
C GLU A 93 3.90 -3.41 19.07
N GLY A 94 2.59 -3.14 19.13
CA GLY A 94 2.03 -1.88 19.58
C GLY A 94 1.86 -0.83 18.50
N LEU A 95 2.05 -1.18 17.22
CA LEU A 95 1.84 -0.25 16.11
C LEU A 95 0.34 0.03 15.89
N ARG A 96 0.02 1.27 15.56
CA ARG A 96 -1.34 1.69 15.22
C ARG A 96 -1.70 1.21 13.82
N VAL A 97 -2.60 0.24 13.71
CA VAL A 97 -3.06 -0.29 12.42
C VAL A 97 -4.56 -0.02 12.28
N LEU A 98 -4.94 0.68 11.22
CA LEU A 98 -6.31 0.97 10.84
C LEU A 98 -6.68 0.19 9.58
N GLY A 99 -7.89 -0.36 9.50
CA GLY A 99 -8.34 -1.18 8.39
C GLY A 99 -9.43 -0.51 7.57
N VAL A 100 -9.27 -0.46 6.24
CA VAL A 100 -10.35 -0.04 5.32
C VAL A 100 -10.81 -1.25 4.53
N ASN A 101 -12.01 -1.72 4.83
CA ASN A 101 -12.60 -2.87 4.15
C ASN A 101 -13.21 -2.43 2.82
N PHE A 102 -12.64 -2.91 1.71
CA PHE A 102 -12.88 -2.45 0.35
C PHE A 102 -13.81 -3.41 -0.42
N LYS A 103 -14.92 -2.88 -0.96
CA LYS A 103 -15.85 -3.60 -1.86
C LYS A 103 -16.18 -5.01 -1.39
N ASP A 104 -16.55 -5.14 -0.15
CA ASP A 104 -16.80 -6.41 0.52
C ASP A 104 -18.26 -6.52 1.01
N LYS A 105 -18.62 -7.70 1.47
CA LYS A 105 -19.89 -7.93 2.17
C LYS A 105 -19.67 -7.90 3.66
N GLU A 106 -20.44 -7.08 4.38
CA GLU A 106 -20.36 -6.91 5.82
C GLU A 106 -20.16 -8.24 6.59
N GLY A 107 -21.05 -9.20 6.34
CA GLY A 107 -21.01 -10.49 7.04
C GLY A 107 -19.76 -11.33 6.73
N GLN A 108 -19.16 -11.17 5.54
CA GLN A 108 -17.91 -11.84 5.17
C GLN A 108 -16.70 -11.16 5.82
N ALA A 109 -16.66 -9.83 5.77
CA ALA A 109 -15.60 -9.04 6.42
C ALA A 109 -15.56 -9.31 7.93
N ARG A 110 -16.70 -9.27 8.61
CA ARG A 110 -16.80 -9.55 10.04
C ARG A 110 -16.36 -10.97 10.40
N ARG A 111 -16.82 -11.97 9.61
CA ARG A 111 -16.42 -13.37 9.81
C ARG A 111 -14.92 -13.54 9.65
N TYR A 112 -14.33 -12.92 8.61
CA TYR A 112 -12.90 -12.97 8.39
C TYR A 112 -12.10 -12.49 9.61
N LEU A 113 -12.45 -11.31 10.17
CA LEU A 113 -11.76 -10.79 11.35
C LEU A 113 -12.06 -11.60 12.63
N ALA A 114 -13.21 -12.26 12.72
CA ALA A 114 -13.55 -13.13 13.85
C ALA A 114 -12.79 -14.47 13.81
N ASP A 115 -12.60 -15.02 12.62
CA ASP A 115 -11.98 -16.35 12.43
C ASP A 115 -10.45 -16.25 12.41
N ASP A 116 -9.90 -15.24 11.73
CA ASP A 116 -8.45 -15.11 11.50
C ASP A 116 -7.78 -14.08 12.46
N GLY A 117 -8.56 -13.42 13.34
CA GLY A 117 -8.11 -12.38 14.26
C GLY A 117 -8.28 -10.95 13.69
N ASN A 118 -8.34 -9.96 14.57
CA ASN A 118 -8.46 -8.55 14.18
C ASN A 118 -7.17 -7.78 14.47
N PRO A 119 -6.42 -7.33 13.42
CA PRO A 119 -5.22 -6.52 13.62
C PRO A 119 -5.52 -5.03 13.80
N PHE A 120 -6.76 -4.58 13.57
CA PHE A 120 -7.12 -3.18 13.41
C PHE A 120 -7.68 -2.57 14.70
N LEU A 121 -7.25 -1.36 15.04
CA LEU A 121 -7.83 -0.53 16.10
C LEU A 121 -9.23 -0.04 15.73
N ALA A 122 -9.42 0.35 14.47
CA ALA A 122 -10.70 0.80 13.92
C ALA A 122 -10.86 0.29 12.48
N VAL A 123 -12.10 0.08 12.03
CA VAL A 123 -12.36 -0.48 10.69
C VAL A 123 -13.42 0.35 9.96
N ALA A 124 -13.00 1.05 8.92
CA ALA A 124 -13.90 1.69 7.97
C ALA A 124 -14.48 0.67 6.99
N PHE A 125 -15.74 0.82 6.64
CA PHE A 125 -16.44 -0.03 5.68
C PHE A 125 -16.75 0.75 4.40
N ASP A 126 -16.08 0.38 3.30
CA ASP A 126 -16.19 1.03 1.99
C ASP A 126 -16.74 0.06 0.93
N PRO A 127 -18.02 -0.33 1.01
CA PRO A 127 -18.62 -1.30 0.08
C PRO A 127 -18.72 -0.76 -1.35
N ALA A 128 -18.73 0.56 -1.53
CA ALA A 128 -18.78 1.19 -2.84
C ALA A 128 -17.38 1.49 -3.42
N GLY A 129 -16.32 1.39 -2.62
CA GLY A 129 -14.95 1.70 -3.02
C GLY A 129 -14.69 3.20 -3.25
N ARG A 130 -15.48 4.08 -2.66
CA ARG A 130 -15.32 5.55 -2.82
C ARG A 130 -14.11 6.07 -2.07
N THR A 131 -13.96 5.66 -0.82
CA THR A 131 -12.78 5.98 -0.01
C THR A 131 -11.50 5.52 -0.69
N ALA A 132 -11.51 4.29 -1.21
CA ALA A 132 -10.38 3.75 -1.96
C ALA A 132 -10.01 4.61 -3.18
N ILE A 133 -11.01 5.11 -3.93
CA ILE A 133 -10.77 6.03 -5.06
C ILE A 133 -10.15 7.33 -4.57
N ASP A 134 -10.67 7.93 -3.50
CA ASP A 134 -10.17 9.19 -2.95
C ASP A 134 -8.71 9.05 -2.44
N TRP A 135 -8.35 7.88 -1.93
CA TRP A 135 -6.99 7.51 -1.51
C TRP A 135 -6.09 7.04 -2.68
N GLY A 136 -6.62 6.99 -3.89
CA GLY A 136 -5.88 6.52 -5.07
C GLY A 136 -5.51 5.03 -4.98
N VAL A 137 -6.30 4.24 -4.26
CA VAL A 137 -6.16 2.78 -4.16
C VAL A 137 -6.69 2.15 -5.44
N THR A 138 -5.90 1.28 -6.03
CA THR A 138 -6.24 0.55 -7.26
C THR A 138 -6.86 -0.81 -6.97
N GLY A 139 -6.48 -1.43 -5.87
CA GLY A 139 -7.00 -2.71 -5.40
C GLY A 139 -6.28 -3.20 -4.14
N PRO A 140 -6.95 -4.02 -3.30
CA PRO A 140 -6.34 -4.55 -2.09
C PRO A 140 -5.33 -5.68 -2.41
N PRO A 141 -4.27 -5.84 -1.60
CA PRO A 141 -3.92 -4.97 -0.48
C PRO A 141 -3.08 -3.77 -0.91
N GLU A 142 -3.34 -2.62 -0.31
CA GLU A 142 -2.48 -1.45 -0.37
C GLU A 142 -2.37 -0.85 1.04
N THR A 143 -1.16 -0.44 1.42
CA THR A 143 -0.88 0.02 2.78
C THR A 143 -0.22 1.38 2.76
N PHE A 144 -0.68 2.28 3.63
CA PHE A 144 -0.14 3.62 3.80
C PHE A 144 0.52 3.74 5.17
N ILE A 145 1.61 4.50 5.24
CA ILE A 145 2.24 4.97 6.47
C ILE A 145 1.93 6.45 6.60
N LEU A 146 1.35 6.86 7.72
CA LEU A 146 1.08 8.25 8.07
C LEU A 146 1.96 8.67 9.23
N ASP A 147 2.35 9.96 9.28
CA ASP A 147 2.93 10.56 10.48
C ASP A 147 1.85 10.90 11.53
N GLY A 148 2.30 11.42 12.68
CA GLY A 148 1.42 11.79 13.79
C GLY A 148 0.39 12.87 13.45
N ASP A 149 0.62 13.69 12.43
CA ASP A 149 -0.29 14.74 11.94
C ASP A 149 -1.27 14.21 10.88
N GLY A 150 -1.13 12.97 10.47
CA GLY A 150 -1.93 12.32 9.43
C GLY A 150 -1.49 12.68 8.01
N THR A 151 -0.21 13.04 7.82
CA THR A 151 0.40 13.21 6.50
C THR A 151 0.82 11.85 5.96
N VAL A 152 0.57 11.60 4.69
CA VAL A 152 1.01 10.37 4.03
C VAL A 152 2.53 10.42 3.80
N LEU A 153 3.26 9.53 4.45
CA LEU A 153 4.71 9.38 4.29
C LEU A 153 5.06 8.39 3.17
N PHE A 154 4.27 7.33 3.04
CA PHE A 154 4.55 6.29 2.06
C PHE A 154 3.28 5.52 1.69
N LYS A 155 3.24 5.04 0.45
CA LYS A 155 2.22 4.12 -0.07
C LYS A 155 2.89 2.84 -0.59
N PHE A 156 2.47 1.70 -0.07
CA PHE A 156 2.92 0.39 -0.55
C PHE A 156 1.79 -0.33 -1.28
N VAL A 157 2.06 -0.81 -2.49
CA VAL A 157 1.12 -1.55 -3.32
C VAL A 157 1.51 -3.03 -3.31
N GLY A 158 0.60 -3.89 -2.89
CA GLY A 158 0.82 -5.32 -2.76
C GLY A 158 0.87 -5.80 -1.31
N PRO A 159 1.01 -7.12 -1.11
CA PRO A 159 0.97 -7.72 0.22
C PRO A 159 2.27 -7.48 0.99
N LEU A 160 2.15 -7.27 2.31
CA LEU A 160 3.28 -7.09 3.24
C LEU A 160 4.02 -8.42 3.50
N VAL A 161 4.55 -9.03 2.44
CA VAL A 161 5.29 -10.30 2.48
C VAL A 161 6.47 -10.31 1.51
N GLY A 162 7.49 -11.14 1.82
CA GLY A 162 8.64 -11.36 0.94
C GLY A 162 9.58 -10.18 0.83
N SER A 163 10.42 -10.21 -0.22
CA SER A 163 11.51 -9.24 -0.40
C SER A 163 11.04 -7.79 -0.56
N ASP A 164 9.92 -7.57 -1.23
CA ASP A 164 9.39 -6.20 -1.44
C ASP A 164 8.96 -5.57 -0.11
N TYR A 165 8.32 -6.33 0.76
CA TYR A 165 8.01 -5.89 2.12
C TYR A 165 9.29 -5.51 2.88
N GLU A 166 10.29 -6.40 2.90
CA GLU A 166 11.53 -6.21 3.66
C GLU A 166 12.39 -5.04 3.13
N GLN A 167 12.42 -4.85 1.80
CA GLN A 167 13.32 -3.88 1.17
C GLN A 167 12.68 -2.50 0.97
N ARG A 168 11.34 -2.44 0.87
CA ARG A 168 10.64 -1.19 0.52
C ARG A 168 9.76 -0.67 1.65
N PHE A 169 8.99 -1.54 2.32
CA PHE A 169 8.08 -1.11 3.38
C PHE A 169 8.78 -0.92 4.73
N VAL A 170 9.55 -1.93 5.18
CA VAL A 170 10.21 -1.92 6.49
C VAL A 170 11.10 -0.69 6.67
N PRO A 171 12.01 -0.32 5.73
CA PRO A 171 12.85 0.86 5.92
C PRO A 171 12.07 2.17 6.02
N ARG A 172 10.91 2.27 5.35
CA ARG A 172 10.04 3.45 5.43
C ARG A 172 9.31 3.53 6.77
N LEU A 173 8.85 2.40 7.29
CA LEU A 173 8.24 2.33 8.61
C LEU A 173 9.24 2.66 9.71
N GLU A 174 10.44 2.07 9.67
CA GLU A 174 11.51 2.36 10.63
C GLU A 174 11.92 3.83 10.62
N ALA A 175 12.03 4.44 9.44
CA ALA A 175 12.34 5.86 9.30
C ALA A 175 11.22 6.74 9.90
N ALA A 176 9.95 6.38 9.70
CA ALA A 176 8.82 7.11 10.28
C ALA A 176 8.83 7.03 11.81
N LEU A 177 9.04 5.84 12.39
CA LEU A 177 9.11 5.62 13.83
C LEU A 177 10.31 6.33 14.47
N ALA A 178 11.46 6.35 13.78
CA ALA A 178 12.65 7.08 14.26
C ALA A 178 12.43 8.60 14.27
N ALA A 179 11.72 9.14 13.27
CA ALA A 179 11.37 10.56 13.22
C ALA A 179 10.40 10.93 14.36
N GLU A 180 9.37 10.12 14.60
CA GLU A 180 8.44 10.30 15.72
C GLU A 180 9.14 10.32 17.06
N ALA A 181 10.09 9.40 17.31
CA ALA A 181 10.84 9.34 18.54
C ALA A 181 11.70 10.59 18.76
N ALA A 182 12.22 11.21 17.69
CA ALA A 182 13.01 12.42 17.75
C ALA A 182 12.17 13.69 18.02
N ASP A 183 10.93 13.72 17.58
CA ASP A 183 10.00 14.84 17.78
C ASP A 183 9.37 14.83 19.18
N GLY A 184 9.43 13.70 19.90
CA GLY A 184 8.91 13.51 21.26
C GLY A 184 9.88 13.84 22.40
N GLU A 185 11.16 14.14 22.09
CA GLU A 185 12.20 14.56 23.05
C GLU A 185 12.33 16.10 23.13
#